data_26ad7bc33a2713637e9360e517326f67
#
_entry.id   26ad7bc33a2713637e9360e517326f67
#
_cell.length_a   1.000
_cell.length_b   1.000
_cell.length_c   1.000
_cell.angle_alpha   90.00
_cell.angle_beta   90.00
_cell.angle_gamma   90.00
#
_symmetry.space_group_name_H-M   'P 1'
#
loop_
_entity.id
_entity.type
_entity.pdbx_description
1 polymer ?
#
loop_
_entity_poly.entity_id
_entity_poly.type
_entity_poly.pdbx_seq_one_letter_code
_entity_poly.pdbx_strand_id
1 'polypeptide(L)'
;MRERLKTNCDVLRLSDLVDMGQAKAGEEIVQADLADSQAVHAMVKDCQAIVHFGGVSVEAPWTPILQANIIGLYNLYEAARLHGVKRVVFASSNHVMGFYRQSEVVDALSPPRPDGFYGLSKAFGEDISRLYFDRYGIETACVRIGSSYPEPKDRRMLATWLSYDDLHRLITACLTTQVLGHSIIYGTSDNSISWYDNHLAKHIGYRPLDSSDVFREAVYARTGEPDLSDPAIQFQGGGFVKIGPL
;
A
#
# COMPACT_ATOMS: atom_id res chain seq x y z
N MET A 1 0.57 6.99 -11.22
CA MET A 1 -0.81 7.08 -10.68
C MET A 1 -1.48 8.42 -10.95
N ARG A 2 -0.78 9.59 -10.90
CA ARG A 2 -1.36 10.93 -11.12
C ARG A 2 -2.35 10.99 -12.29
N GLU A 3 -1.93 10.62 -13.51
CA GLU A 3 -2.81 10.69 -14.69
C GLU A 3 -3.96 9.65 -14.65
N ARG A 4 -3.73 8.48 -14.07
CA ARG A 4 -4.75 7.43 -13.97
C ARG A 4 -5.88 7.79 -13.00
N LEU A 5 -5.55 8.39 -11.86
CA LEU A 5 -6.55 8.71 -10.83
C LEU A 5 -7.48 9.87 -11.22
N LYS A 6 -7.13 10.68 -12.21
CA LYS A 6 -8.03 11.71 -12.76
C LYS A 6 -9.35 11.17 -13.29
N THR A 7 -9.39 9.91 -13.68
CA THR A 7 -10.63 9.27 -14.15
C THR A 7 -11.63 8.99 -13.01
N ASN A 8 -11.21 9.13 -11.77
CA ASN A 8 -12.01 8.80 -10.58
C ASN A 8 -12.63 10.02 -9.88
N CYS A 9 -12.29 11.25 -10.31
CA CYS A 9 -12.73 12.48 -9.64
C CYS A 9 -12.74 13.68 -10.58
N ASP A 10 -13.51 14.71 -10.26
CA ASP A 10 -13.54 15.98 -10.99
C ASP A 10 -12.29 16.82 -10.68
N VAL A 11 -11.83 16.78 -9.42
CA VAL A 11 -10.62 17.45 -8.96
C VAL A 11 -9.73 16.48 -8.21
N LEU A 12 -8.51 16.31 -8.68
CA LEU A 12 -7.48 15.50 -8.02
C LEU A 12 -6.53 16.42 -7.25
N ARG A 13 -6.67 16.44 -5.93
CA ARG A 13 -5.70 17.11 -5.06
C ARG A 13 -4.50 16.18 -4.84
N LEU A 14 -3.32 16.70 -5.16
CA LEU A 14 -2.04 16.03 -5.01
C LEU A 14 -1.26 16.65 -3.87
N SER A 15 -0.65 15.83 -3.03
CA SER A 15 0.19 16.31 -1.95
C SER A 15 1.44 15.46 -1.79
N ASP A 16 2.55 16.11 -1.54
CA ASP A 16 3.83 15.50 -1.19
C ASP A 16 4.63 16.49 -0.33
N LEU A 17 5.69 16.00 0.32
CA LEU A 17 6.69 16.82 1.00
C LEU A 17 7.53 17.63 0.00
N VAL A 18 7.75 17.07 -1.20
CA VAL A 18 8.54 17.70 -2.26
C VAL A 18 7.65 18.50 -3.21
N ASP A 19 8.26 19.46 -3.91
CA ASP A 19 7.59 20.22 -4.97
C ASP A 19 7.17 19.27 -6.11
N MET A 20 5.89 19.21 -6.39
CA MET A 20 5.29 18.41 -7.47
C MET A 20 5.14 19.16 -8.79
N GLY A 21 5.69 20.37 -8.90
CA GLY A 21 5.58 21.24 -10.06
C GLY A 21 4.21 21.91 -10.17
N GLN A 22 3.81 22.29 -11.38
CA GLN A 22 2.54 22.99 -11.61
C GLN A 22 1.34 22.02 -11.66
N ALA A 23 0.22 22.49 -11.13
CA ALA A 23 -1.07 21.82 -11.27
C ALA A 23 -1.53 21.88 -12.73
N LYS A 24 -2.03 20.73 -13.23
CA LYS A 24 -2.66 20.62 -14.54
C LYS A 24 -4.19 20.83 -14.42
N ALA A 25 -4.89 20.88 -15.54
CA ALA A 25 -6.34 20.96 -15.55
C ALA A 25 -6.97 19.80 -14.71
N GLY A 26 -7.90 20.14 -13.81
CA GLY A 26 -8.52 19.19 -12.88
C GLY A 26 -7.61 18.77 -11.72
N GLU A 27 -6.53 19.49 -11.44
CA GLU A 27 -5.63 19.22 -10.32
C GLU A 27 -5.50 20.41 -9.38
N GLU A 28 -5.27 20.08 -8.11
CA GLU A 28 -4.76 20.97 -7.08
C GLU A 28 -3.46 20.39 -6.52
N ILE A 29 -2.50 21.24 -6.16
CA ILE A 29 -1.26 20.83 -5.51
C ILE A 29 -1.16 21.52 -4.16
N VAL A 30 -0.97 20.73 -3.12
CA VAL A 30 -0.76 21.22 -1.74
C VAL A 30 0.49 20.53 -1.21
N GLN A 31 1.57 21.29 -1.06
CA GLN A 31 2.77 20.77 -0.41
C GLN A 31 2.53 20.66 1.10
N ALA A 32 2.74 19.47 1.69
CA ALA A 32 2.51 19.25 3.10
C ALA A 32 3.47 18.20 3.66
N ASP A 33 3.98 18.46 4.87
CA ASP A 33 4.62 17.44 5.70
C ASP A 33 3.52 16.72 6.49
N LEU A 34 3.48 15.41 6.41
CA LEU A 34 2.53 14.59 7.17
C LEU A 34 2.70 14.75 8.69
N ALA A 35 3.90 15.08 9.17
CA ALA A 35 4.14 15.33 10.59
C ALA A 35 3.57 16.70 11.06
N ASP A 36 3.26 17.62 10.14
CA ASP A 36 2.60 18.90 10.44
C ASP A 36 1.07 18.73 10.38
N SER A 37 0.46 18.63 11.54
CA SER A 37 -1.00 18.49 11.69
C SER A 37 -1.78 19.62 10.99
N GLN A 38 -1.32 20.87 11.03
CA GLN A 38 -2.02 22.00 10.41
C GLN A 38 -1.97 21.90 8.87
N ALA A 39 -0.80 21.54 8.31
CA ALA A 39 -0.65 21.31 6.89
C ALA A 39 -1.53 20.14 6.40
N VAL A 40 -1.62 19.05 7.19
CA VAL A 40 -2.48 17.89 6.88
C VAL A 40 -3.97 18.29 6.93
N HIS A 41 -4.40 19.09 7.90
CA HIS A 41 -5.78 19.61 7.93
C HIS A 41 -6.11 20.45 6.68
N ALA A 42 -5.21 21.33 6.27
CA ALA A 42 -5.40 22.15 5.07
C ALA A 42 -5.47 21.27 3.80
N MET A 43 -4.61 20.26 3.72
CA MET A 43 -4.56 19.29 2.61
C MET A 43 -5.85 18.46 2.48
N VAL A 44 -6.44 18.02 3.61
CA VAL A 44 -7.59 17.11 3.63
C VAL A 44 -8.94 17.85 3.52
N LYS A 45 -8.97 19.13 3.82
CA LYS A 45 -10.19 19.94 3.78
C LYS A 45 -10.90 19.84 2.43
N ASP A 46 -12.23 19.62 2.45
CA ASP A 46 -13.12 19.48 1.28
C ASP A 46 -12.84 18.24 0.39
N CYS A 47 -12.01 17.30 0.84
CA CYS A 47 -11.82 16.02 0.14
C CYS A 47 -12.97 15.05 0.47
N GLN A 48 -13.46 14.31 -0.53
CA GLN A 48 -14.47 13.26 -0.37
C GLN A 48 -13.83 11.90 -0.03
N ALA A 49 -12.65 11.63 -0.60
CA ALA A 49 -11.90 10.40 -0.38
C ALA A 49 -10.39 10.68 -0.41
N ILE A 50 -9.63 9.79 0.19
CA ILE A 50 -8.17 9.88 0.25
C ILE A 50 -7.55 8.60 -0.30
N VAL A 51 -6.56 8.74 -1.19
CA VAL A 51 -5.64 7.66 -1.58
C VAL A 51 -4.27 8.01 -1.00
N HIS A 52 -3.87 7.28 0.04
CA HIS A 52 -2.68 7.61 0.82
C HIS A 52 -1.50 6.70 0.46
N PHE A 53 -0.57 7.25 -0.32
CA PHE A 53 0.72 6.63 -0.65
C PHE A 53 1.91 7.26 0.10
N GLY A 54 1.65 8.30 0.89
CA GLY A 54 2.67 9.07 1.59
C GLY A 54 3.40 8.28 2.66
N GLY A 55 4.55 8.79 3.04
CA GLY A 55 5.41 8.23 4.09
C GLY A 55 6.70 7.62 3.56
N VAL A 56 7.53 7.15 4.48
CA VAL A 56 8.74 6.37 4.17
C VAL A 56 8.32 5.00 3.66
N SER A 57 8.79 4.62 2.47
CA SER A 57 8.30 3.44 1.73
C SER A 57 9.29 2.27 1.71
N VAL A 58 10.36 2.35 2.48
CA VAL A 58 11.43 1.36 2.62
C VAL A 58 11.82 1.23 4.08
N GLU A 59 12.60 0.21 4.43
CA GLU A 59 13.20 0.13 5.76
C GLU A 59 14.12 1.33 6.00
N ALA A 60 14.01 1.95 7.16
CA ALA A 60 14.71 3.15 7.55
C ALA A 60 14.85 3.22 9.09
N PRO A 61 15.71 4.11 9.62
CA PRO A 61 15.80 4.37 11.05
C PRO A 61 14.44 4.76 11.65
N TRP A 62 14.29 4.49 12.96
CA TRP A 62 13.01 4.71 13.67
C TRP A 62 12.45 6.12 13.52
N THR A 63 13.29 7.16 13.64
CA THR A 63 12.82 8.56 13.66
C THR A 63 12.05 8.97 12.40
N PRO A 64 12.56 8.79 11.16
CA PRO A 64 11.77 9.11 9.96
C PRO A 64 10.51 8.26 9.82
N ILE A 65 10.56 6.97 10.22
CA ILE A 65 9.37 6.10 10.24
C ILE A 65 8.33 6.64 11.23
N LEU A 66 8.74 7.00 12.44
CA LEU A 66 7.85 7.57 13.47
C LEU A 66 7.15 8.84 12.95
N GLN A 67 7.92 9.77 12.39
CA GLN A 67 7.37 11.05 11.96
C GLN A 67 6.40 10.91 10.77
N ALA A 68 6.83 10.23 9.72
CA ALA A 68 6.04 10.16 8.50
C ALA A 68 4.93 9.11 8.56
N ASN A 69 5.23 7.89 9.06
CA ASN A 69 4.32 6.76 8.96
C ASN A 69 3.40 6.59 10.18
N ILE A 70 3.84 7.02 11.37
CA ILE A 70 3.05 6.89 12.60
C ILE A 70 2.31 8.19 12.89
N ILE A 71 3.06 9.27 13.15
CA ILE A 71 2.47 10.59 13.48
C ILE A 71 1.72 11.13 12.27
N GLY A 72 2.32 11.05 11.08
CA GLY A 72 1.70 11.51 9.85
C GLY A 72 0.39 10.81 9.53
N LEU A 73 0.33 9.51 9.74
CA LEU A 73 -0.89 8.75 9.51
C LEU A 73 -1.98 9.04 10.55
N TYR A 74 -1.61 9.23 11.82
CA TYR A 74 -2.53 9.72 12.85
C TYR A 74 -3.12 11.07 12.45
N ASN A 75 -2.28 12.03 12.04
CA ASN A 75 -2.74 13.35 11.59
C ASN A 75 -3.71 13.23 10.40
N LEU A 76 -3.44 12.32 9.46
CA LEU A 76 -4.30 12.08 8.29
C LEU A 76 -5.70 11.59 8.72
N TYR A 77 -5.77 10.56 9.58
CA TYR A 77 -7.05 10.03 10.03
C TYR A 77 -7.83 11.02 10.90
N GLU A 78 -7.14 11.80 11.75
CA GLU A 78 -7.80 12.82 12.53
C GLU A 78 -8.33 13.97 11.65
N ALA A 79 -7.56 14.41 10.65
CA ALA A 79 -8.03 15.36 9.66
C ALA A 79 -9.20 14.79 8.85
N ALA A 80 -9.12 13.54 8.41
CA ALA A 80 -10.23 12.86 7.71
C ALA A 80 -11.51 12.85 8.55
N ARG A 81 -11.41 12.55 9.85
CA ARG A 81 -12.54 12.57 10.78
C ARG A 81 -13.15 13.96 10.91
N LEU A 82 -12.33 14.99 11.13
CA LEU A 82 -12.79 16.36 11.36
C LEU A 82 -13.36 17.03 10.10
N HIS A 83 -12.86 16.66 8.93
CA HIS A 83 -13.36 17.17 7.64
C HIS A 83 -14.42 16.27 7.00
N GLY A 84 -14.85 15.21 7.68
CA GLY A 84 -15.96 14.36 7.23
C GLY A 84 -15.64 13.45 6.06
N VAL A 85 -14.35 13.18 5.77
CA VAL A 85 -13.94 12.17 4.79
C VAL A 85 -14.45 10.80 5.23
N LYS A 86 -15.07 10.06 4.30
CA LYS A 86 -15.70 8.77 4.60
C LYS A 86 -14.92 7.57 4.08
N ARG A 87 -13.97 7.78 3.18
CA ARG A 87 -13.27 6.68 2.51
C ARG A 87 -11.79 6.95 2.34
N VAL A 88 -10.98 5.99 2.75
CA VAL A 88 -9.52 6.02 2.63
C VAL A 88 -9.05 4.74 1.93
N VAL A 89 -8.19 4.87 0.93
CA VAL A 89 -7.40 3.77 0.38
C VAL A 89 -5.98 3.95 0.92
N PHE A 90 -5.62 3.11 1.88
CA PHE A 90 -4.31 3.18 2.55
C PHE A 90 -3.33 2.22 1.90
N ALA A 91 -2.21 2.73 1.41
CA ALA A 91 -1.09 1.91 0.96
C ALA A 91 -0.40 1.26 2.17
N SER A 92 -0.94 0.11 2.60
CA SER A 92 -0.24 -0.84 3.44
C SER A 92 0.83 -1.57 2.62
N SER A 93 1.42 -2.62 3.13
CA SER A 93 2.52 -3.32 2.48
C SER A 93 2.48 -4.82 2.77
N ASN A 94 2.96 -5.62 1.83
CA ASN A 94 3.25 -7.03 2.06
C ASN A 94 4.32 -7.23 3.16
N HIS A 95 5.11 -6.21 3.49
CA HIS A 95 6.09 -6.23 4.60
C HIS A 95 5.44 -6.31 6.00
N VAL A 96 4.14 -6.09 6.13
CA VAL A 96 3.35 -6.47 7.33
C VAL A 96 3.45 -7.98 7.59
N MET A 97 3.64 -8.78 6.55
CA MET A 97 3.70 -10.25 6.59
C MET A 97 5.10 -10.80 6.30
N GLY A 98 6.12 -9.96 6.34
CA GLY A 98 7.44 -10.26 5.79
C GLY A 98 8.13 -11.51 6.39
N PHE A 99 7.91 -11.83 7.67
CA PHE A 99 8.47 -13.04 8.30
C PHE A 99 7.63 -14.31 8.13
N TYR A 100 6.62 -14.32 7.27
CA TYR A 100 6.03 -15.58 6.82
C TYR A 100 6.93 -16.24 5.77
N ARG A 101 6.95 -17.57 5.76
CA ARG A 101 7.72 -18.31 4.74
C ARG A 101 7.03 -18.22 3.38
N GLN A 102 7.80 -18.29 2.30
CA GLN A 102 7.27 -18.31 0.94
C GLN A 102 6.44 -19.59 0.64
N SER A 103 6.53 -20.61 1.50
CA SER A 103 5.70 -21.83 1.43
C SER A 103 4.35 -21.69 2.17
N GLU A 104 4.11 -20.58 2.88
CA GLU A 104 2.88 -20.34 3.62
C GLU A 104 1.96 -19.41 2.81
N VAL A 105 0.68 -19.78 2.71
CA VAL A 105 -0.34 -18.88 2.16
C VAL A 105 -0.94 -18.08 3.30
N VAL A 106 -1.05 -16.77 3.12
CA VAL A 106 -1.58 -15.84 4.11
C VAL A 106 -2.78 -15.08 3.55
N ASP A 107 -3.71 -14.75 4.43
CA ASP A 107 -4.92 -14.00 4.14
C ASP A 107 -5.04 -12.74 5.02
N ALA A 108 -6.19 -12.06 4.95
CA ALA A 108 -6.45 -10.87 5.75
C ALA A 108 -6.55 -11.14 7.27
N LEU A 109 -6.81 -12.37 7.70
CA LEU A 109 -6.91 -12.77 9.12
C LEU A 109 -5.59 -13.28 9.69
N SER A 110 -4.60 -13.53 8.86
CA SER A 110 -3.29 -13.98 9.30
C SER A 110 -2.62 -12.89 10.17
N PRO A 111 -2.11 -13.24 11.36
CA PRO A 111 -1.50 -12.26 12.28
C PRO A 111 -0.32 -11.53 11.62
N PRO A 112 -0.14 -10.22 11.84
CA PRO A 112 1.02 -9.49 11.35
C PRO A 112 2.35 -10.09 11.87
N ARG A 113 3.33 -10.22 10.96
CA ARG A 113 4.72 -10.63 11.25
C ARG A 113 5.66 -9.73 10.45
N PRO A 114 5.73 -8.42 10.81
CA PRO A 114 6.50 -7.43 10.06
C PRO A 114 8.00 -7.73 10.11
N ASP A 115 8.69 -7.42 9.02
CA ASP A 115 10.12 -7.71 8.82
C ASP A 115 11.06 -6.55 9.16
N GLY A 116 10.52 -5.40 9.58
CA GLY A 116 11.28 -4.23 9.98
C GLY A 116 10.38 -3.12 10.51
N PHE A 117 10.95 -1.95 10.80
CA PHE A 117 10.19 -0.78 11.26
C PHE A 117 9.20 -0.28 10.21
N TYR A 118 9.58 -0.36 8.92
CA TYR A 118 8.66 -0.06 7.83
C TYR A 118 7.43 -0.95 7.87
N GLY A 119 7.62 -2.27 7.89
CA GLY A 119 6.50 -3.23 7.98
C GLY A 119 5.67 -3.04 9.24
N LEU A 120 6.31 -2.78 10.40
CA LEU A 120 5.64 -2.46 11.66
C LEU A 120 4.78 -1.20 11.54
N SER A 121 5.29 -0.14 10.90
CA SER A 121 4.53 1.10 10.70
C SER A 121 3.29 0.91 9.82
N LYS A 122 3.36 -0.02 8.86
CA LYS A 122 2.20 -0.37 8.03
C LYS A 122 1.18 -1.20 8.80
N ALA A 123 1.61 -2.11 9.68
CA ALA A 123 0.72 -2.81 10.62
C ALA A 123 -0.01 -1.82 11.55
N PHE A 124 0.71 -0.86 12.14
CA PHE A 124 0.09 0.25 12.88
C PHE A 124 -0.98 0.97 12.05
N GLY A 125 -0.70 1.18 10.75
CA GLY A 125 -1.65 1.82 9.84
C GLY A 125 -2.93 1.02 9.65
N GLU A 126 -2.85 -0.30 9.60
CA GLU A 126 -4.02 -1.17 9.57
C GLU A 126 -4.84 -1.09 10.87
N ASP A 127 -4.18 -1.08 12.03
CA ASP A 127 -4.84 -0.99 13.33
C ASP A 127 -5.49 0.37 13.58
N ILE A 128 -4.79 1.49 13.27
CA ILE A 128 -5.38 2.82 13.45
C ILE A 128 -6.56 3.02 12.50
N SER A 129 -6.48 2.54 11.27
CA SER A 129 -7.60 2.61 10.32
C SER A 129 -8.82 1.84 10.82
N ARG A 130 -8.61 0.68 11.46
CA ARG A 130 -9.66 -0.11 12.09
C ARG A 130 -10.32 0.66 13.24
N LEU A 131 -9.54 1.32 14.11
CA LEU A 131 -10.06 2.15 15.18
C LEU A 131 -10.97 3.27 14.64
N TYR A 132 -10.53 3.97 13.56
CA TYR A 132 -11.31 5.05 12.98
C TYR A 132 -12.56 4.56 12.24
N PHE A 133 -12.55 3.37 11.68
CA PHE A 133 -13.74 2.72 11.13
C PHE A 133 -14.75 2.40 12.25
N ASP A 134 -14.33 1.69 13.29
CA ASP A 134 -15.22 1.24 14.37
C ASP A 134 -15.82 2.41 15.16
N ARG A 135 -15.06 3.50 15.35
CA ARG A 135 -15.52 4.66 16.12
C ARG A 135 -16.25 5.73 15.31
N TYR A 136 -15.86 5.92 14.06
CA TYR A 136 -16.30 7.08 13.25
C TYR A 136 -16.85 6.70 11.88
N GLY A 137 -16.83 5.43 11.51
CA GLY A 137 -17.35 4.94 10.24
C GLY A 137 -16.53 5.37 9.02
N ILE A 138 -15.21 5.64 9.20
CA ILE A 138 -14.32 5.93 8.08
C ILE A 138 -13.93 4.60 7.42
N GLU A 139 -14.56 4.30 6.29
CA GLU A 139 -14.25 3.09 5.53
C GLU A 139 -12.81 3.12 5.05
N THR A 140 -12.08 2.01 5.21
CA THR A 140 -10.68 1.92 4.76
C THR A 140 -10.40 0.62 4.04
N ALA A 141 -9.80 0.73 2.83
CA ALA A 141 -9.09 -0.38 2.21
C ALA A 141 -7.61 -0.30 2.59
N CYS A 142 -7.13 -1.24 3.39
CA CYS A 142 -5.71 -1.44 3.65
C CYS A 142 -5.15 -2.32 2.53
N VAL A 143 -4.50 -1.71 1.55
CA VAL A 143 -3.90 -2.42 0.42
C VAL A 143 -2.48 -2.84 0.79
N ARG A 144 -2.28 -4.12 1.12
CA ARG A 144 -0.94 -4.71 1.30
C ARG A 144 -0.27 -4.83 -0.07
N ILE A 145 0.29 -3.71 -0.55
CA ILE A 145 0.93 -3.63 -1.86
C ILE A 145 2.12 -4.58 -1.90
N GLY A 146 2.18 -5.39 -2.95
CA GLY A 146 3.34 -6.19 -3.27
C GLY A 146 4.45 -5.36 -3.93
N SER A 147 5.00 -5.83 -5.04
CA SER A 147 6.08 -5.16 -5.76
C SER A 147 5.55 -4.44 -6.99
N SER A 148 5.27 -3.14 -6.87
CA SER A 148 4.73 -2.35 -7.99
C SER A 148 5.86 -1.69 -8.79
N TYR A 149 6.28 -2.35 -9.87
CA TYR A 149 7.33 -1.96 -10.80
C TYR A 149 6.87 -2.22 -12.24
N PRO A 150 7.54 -1.62 -13.26
CA PRO A 150 7.25 -1.93 -14.66
C PRO A 150 7.36 -3.44 -14.97
N GLU A 151 8.33 -4.12 -14.35
CA GLU A 151 8.54 -5.56 -14.45
C GLU A 151 9.09 -6.14 -13.13
N PRO A 152 8.89 -7.44 -12.83
CA PRO A 152 9.52 -8.10 -11.70
C PRO A 152 11.04 -8.07 -11.83
N LYS A 153 11.76 -7.76 -10.75
CA LYS A 153 13.24 -7.68 -10.74
C LYS A 153 13.90 -9.00 -10.35
N ASP A 154 13.23 -9.81 -9.54
CA ASP A 154 13.73 -11.07 -9.00
C ASP A 154 12.63 -12.15 -8.92
N ARG A 155 13.00 -13.37 -8.50
CA ARG A 155 12.07 -14.51 -8.41
C ARG A 155 10.95 -14.29 -7.39
N ARG A 156 11.24 -13.61 -6.27
CA ARG A 156 10.23 -13.26 -5.26
C ARG A 156 9.14 -12.37 -5.87
N MET A 157 9.54 -11.43 -6.72
CA MET A 157 8.59 -10.52 -7.35
C MET A 157 7.65 -11.22 -8.33
N LEU A 158 7.95 -12.43 -8.81
CA LEU A 158 6.98 -13.21 -9.59
C LEU A 158 5.71 -13.54 -8.78
N ALA A 159 5.81 -13.65 -7.46
CA ALA A 159 4.65 -13.84 -6.58
C ALA A 159 4.00 -12.53 -6.13
N THR A 160 4.78 -11.46 -5.99
CA THR A 160 4.33 -10.21 -5.35
C THR A 160 4.09 -9.08 -6.34
N TRP A 161 4.34 -9.28 -7.64
CA TRP A 161 4.23 -8.22 -8.63
C TRP A 161 2.81 -7.69 -8.78
N LEU A 162 2.73 -6.36 -8.88
CA LEU A 162 1.51 -5.61 -9.14
C LEU A 162 1.80 -4.62 -10.26
N SER A 163 1.18 -4.79 -11.41
CA SER A 163 1.28 -3.83 -12.50
C SER A 163 0.70 -2.47 -12.11
N TYR A 164 1.13 -1.41 -12.79
CA TYR A 164 0.55 -0.08 -12.56
C TYR A 164 -0.93 -0.02 -12.99
N ASP A 165 -1.33 -0.80 -13.98
CA ASP A 165 -2.71 -0.86 -14.43
C ASP A 165 -3.59 -1.63 -13.45
N ASP A 166 -3.12 -2.74 -12.90
CA ASP A 166 -3.83 -3.46 -11.85
C ASP A 166 -3.87 -2.68 -10.53
N LEU A 167 -2.81 -1.92 -10.18
CA LEU A 167 -2.88 -1.00 -9.05
C LEU A 167 -3.98 0.05 -9.23
N HIS A 168 -4.11 0.61 -10.44
CA HIS A 168 -5.20 1.54 -10.75
C HIS A 168 -6.57 0.87 -10.66
N ARG A 169 -6.74 -0.33 -11.22
CA ARG A 169 -7.99 -1.12 -11.11
C ARG A 169 -8.37 -1.38 -9.65
N LEU A 170 -7.38 -1.75 -8.83
CA LEU A 170 -7.58 -2.00 -7.41
C LEU A 170 -8.03 -0.75 -6.66
N ILE A 171 -7.33 0.39 -6.84
CA ILE A 171 -7.70 1.65 -6.21
C ILE A 171 -9.11 2.07 -6.67
N THR A 172 -9.40 1.97 -7.97
CA THR A 172 -10.73 2.30 -8.50
C THR A 172 -11.81 1.42 -7.86
N ALA A 173 -11.59 0.11 -7.77
CA ALA A 173 -12.53 -0.80 -7.09
C ALA A 173 -12.74 -0.40 -5.63
N CYS A 174 -11.68 -0.07 -4.88
CA CYS A 174 -11.78 0.41 -3.50
C CYS A 174 -12.55 1.74 -3.37
N LEU A 175 -12.38 2.65 -4.32
CA LEU A 175 -13.06 3.95 -4.31
C LEU A 175 -14.55 3.84 -4.69
N THR A 176 -14.92 2.89 -5.56
CA THR A 176 -16.25 2.83 -6.17
C THR A 176 -17.16 1.74 -5.62
N THR A 177 -16.64 0.75 -4.88
CA THR A 177 -17.50 -0.28 -4.25
C THR A 177 -18.53 0.36 -3.33
N GLN A 178 -19.75 -0.21 -3.33
CA GLN A 178 -20.85 0.33 -2.51
C GLN A 178 -20.55 0.21 -1.01
N VAL A 179 -19.97 -0.90 -0.59
CA VAL A 179 -19.60 -1.16 0.81
C VAL A 179 -18.14 -1.58 0.83
N LEU A 180 -17.28 -0.69 1.31
CA LEU A 180 -15.87 -0.99 1.51
C LEU A 180 -15.62 -1.57 2.91
N GLY A 181 -16.28 -0.99 3.93
CA GLY A 181 -16.04 -1.31 5.33
C GLY A 181 -14.58 -1.07 5.74
N HIS A 182 -14.07 -1.92 6.64
CA HIS A 182 -12.63 -2.01 6.89
C HIS A 182 -12.12 -3.31 6.27
N SER A 183 -11.38 -3.20 5.19
CA SER A 183 -10.96 -4.33 4.37
C SER A 183 -9.45 -4.35 4.19
N ILE A 184 -8.84 -5.53 4.38
CA ILE A 184 -7.44 -5.80 4.04
C ILE A 184 -7.43 -6.60 2.74
N ILE A 185 -6.65 -6.14 1.76
CA ILE A 185 -6.49 -6.79 0.46
C ILE A 185 -5.02 -6.78 0.03
N TYR A 186 -4.53 -7.91 -0.47
CA TYR A 186 -3.20 -7.97 -1.07
C TYR A 186 -3.23 -7.41 -2.49
N GLY A 187 -2.42 -6.38 -2.71
CA GLY A 187 -2.24 -5.75 -4.00
C GLY A 187 -1.22 -6.51 -4.82
N THR A 188 -1.68 -7.47 -5.62
CA THR A 188 -0.90 -8.22 -6.60
C THR A 188 -1.69 -8.35 -7.88
N SER A 189 -0.99 -8.55 -9.01
CA SER A 189 -1.58 -8.94 -10.29
C SER A 189 -2.00 -10.43 -10.26
N ASP A 190 -2.56 -10.95 -11.34
CA ASP A 190 -2.99 -12.35 -11.48
C ASP A 190 -1.79 -13.27 -11.73
N ASN A 191 -0.90 -13.30 -10.75
CA ASN A 191 0.34 -14.08 -10.82
C ASN A 191 0.04 -15.55 -10.51
N SER A 192 0.52 -16.48 -11.34
CA SER A 192 0.32 -17.92 -11.11
C SER A 192 1.05 -18.43 -9.86
N ILE A 193 2.15 -17.77 -9.47
CA ILE A 193 2.79 -17.96 -8.17
C ILE A 193 2.20 -16.93 -7.22
N SER A 194 1.55 -17.37 -6.15
CA SER A 194 0.98 -16.46 -5.14
C SER A 194 1.07 -17.06 -3.75
N TRP A 195 1.34 -16.20 -2.78
CA TRP A 195 1.30 -16.52 -1.35
C TRP A 195 0.12 -15.86 -0.66
N TYR A 196 -0.75 -15.20 -1.41
CA TYR A 196 -1.80 -14.34 -0.87
C TYR A 196 -3.18 -14.83 -1.28
N ASP A 197 -4.07 -14.94 -0.29
CA ASP A 197 -5.48 -15.25 -0.52
C ASP A 197 -6.35 -14.02 -0.22
N ASN A 198 -7.01 -13.51 -1.26
CA ASN A 198 -7.91 -12.36 -1.19
C ASN A 198 -9.39 -12.76 -1.05
N HIS A 199 -9.71 -14.02 -0.67
CA HIS A 199 -11.11 -14.46 -0.63
C HIS A 199 -12.01 -13.60 0.26
N LEU A 200 -11.48 -13.03 1.36
CA LEU A 200 -12.20 -12.14 2.28
C LEU A 200 -12.46 -10.74 1.70
N ALA A 201 -11.72 -10.34 0.67
CA ALA A 201 -11.86 -9.04 0.00
C ALA A 201 -12.62 -9.09 -1.33
N LYS A 202 -13.25 -10.22 -1.67
CA LYS A 202 -13.98 -10.40 -2.95
C LYS A 202 -15.09 -9.38 -3.18
N HIS A 203 -15.71 -8.88 -2.10
CA HIS A 203 -16.77 -7.86 -2.15
C HIS A 203 -16.30 -6.52 -2.72
N ILE A 204 -15.01 -6.22 -2.68
CA ILE A 204 -14.42 -5.02 -3.29
C ILE A 204 -14.56 -5.06 -4.82
N GLY A 205 -14.59 -6.25 -5.41
CA GLY A 205 -14.75 -6.43 -6.85
C GLY A 205 -13.46 -6.25 -7.65
N TYR A 206 -12.30 -6.25 -6.99
CA TYR A 206 -11.01 -6.19 -7.69
C TYR A 206 -10.79 -7.43 -8.56
N ARG A 207 -10.44 -7.20 -9.82
CA ARG A 207 -10.10 -8.23 -10.79
C ARG A 207 -8.82 -7.83 -11.52
N PRO A 208 -7.67 -8.39 -11.14
CA PRO A 208 -6.42 -8.18 -11.87
C PRO A 208 -6.50 -8.77 -13.28
N LEU A 209 -5.80 -8.16 -14.22
CA LEU A 209 -5.76 -8.60 -15.62
C LEU A 209 -4.33 -8.88 -16.11
N ASP A 210 -3.33 -8.34 -15.42
CA ASP A 210 -1.93 -8.53 -15.76
C ASP A 210 -1.33 -9.69 -14.95
N SER A 211 -0.25 -10.28 -15.45
CA SER A 211 0.46 -11.36 -14.75
C SER A 211 1.97 -11.20 -14.89
N SER A 212 2.68 -11.53 -13.81
CA SER A 212 4.15 -11.63 -13.80
C SER A 212 4.67 -12.77 -14.66
N ASP A 213 3.81 -13.71 -15.08
CA ASP A 213 4.19 -14.92 -15.80
C ASP A 213 4.87 -14.62 -17.12
N VAL A 214 4.50 -13.53 -17.78
CA VAL A 214 5.14 -13.09 -19.05
C VAL A 214 6.62 -12.74 -18.88
N PHE A 215 7.08 -12.49 -17.65
CA PHE A 215 8.47 -12.15 -17.33
C PHE A 215 9.26 -13.33 -16.77
N ARG A 216 8.64 -14.48 -16.53
CA ARG A 216 9.21 -15.62 -15.78
C ARG A 216 10.55 -16.07 -16.34
N GLU A 217 10.61 -16.33 -17.63
CA GLU A 217 11.84 -16.82 -18.29
C GLU A 217 12.98 -15.81 -18.17
N ALA A 218 12.69 -14.52 -18.40
CA ALA A 218 13.68 -13.46 -18.29
C ALA A 218 14.19 -13.29 -16.85
N VAL A 219 13.29 -13.41 -15.85
CA VAL A 219 13.66 -13.35 -14.43
C VAL A 219 14.55 -14.53 -14.05
N TYR A 220 14.21 -15.75 -14.47
CA TYR A 220 15.02 -16.94 -14.17
C TYR A 220 16.40 -16.87 -14.82
N ALA A 221 16.48 -16.41 -16.08
CA ALA A 221 17.75 -16.27 -16.78
C ALA A 221 18.71 -15.29 -16.09
N ARG A 222 18.19 -14.16 -15.53
CA ARG A 222 19.03 -13.15 -14.90
C ARG A 222 19.37 -13.41 -13.43
N THR A 223 18.61 -14.25 -12.73
CA THR A 223 18.78 -14.46 -11.28
C THR A 223 19.57 -15.72 -10.92
N GLY A 224 19.84 -16.61 -11.89
CA GLY A 224 20.54 -17.88 -11.64
C GLY A 224 19.79 -18.79 -10.65
N GLU A 225 20.46 -19.82 -10.14
CA GLU A 225 19.90 -20.70 -9.11
C GLU A 225 19.88 -20.01 -7.73
N PRO A 226 18.76 -20.10 -6.98
CA PRO A 226 18.66 -19.46 -5.69
C PRO A 226 19.44 -20.23 -4.60
N ASP A 227 20.07 -19.51 -3.69
CA ASP A 227 20.58 -20.09 -2.45
C ASP A 227 19.40 -20.30 -1.48
N LEU A 228 18.97 -21.55 -1.34
CA LEU A 228 17.84 -21.91 -0.47
C LEU A 228 18.13 -21.69 1.03
N SER A 229 19.37 -21.49 1.42
CA SER A 229 19.76 -21.13 2.80
C SER A 229 19.61 -19.63 3.09
N ASP A 230 19.51 -18.77 2.05
CA ASP A 230 19.35 -17.33 2.23
C ASP A 230 17.95 -16.99 2.79
N PRO A 231 17.85 -16.31 3.95
CA PRO A 231 16.57 -15.85 4.48
C PRO A 231 15.73 -15.03 3.48
N ALA A 232 16.37 -14.28 2.57
CA ALA A 232 15.67 -13.53 1.53
C ALA A 232 14.91 -14.43 0.54
N ILE A 233 15.32 -15.69 0.40
CA ILE A 233 14.63 -16.70 -0.44
C ILE A 233 13.59 -17.48 0.37
N GLN A 234 13.77 -17.58 1.69
CA GLN A 234 12.86 -18.36 2.55
C GLN A 234 11.62 -17.59 2.96
N PHE A 235 11.74 -16.26 3.16
CA PHE A 235 10.66 -15.42 3.72
C PHE A 235 10.03 -14.50 2.67
N GLN A 236 8.75 -14.19 2.87
CA GLN A 236 7.97 -13.35 1.96
C GLN A 236 8.49 -11.90 1.88
N GLY A 237 9.15 -11.40 2.94
CA GLY A 237 9.78 -10.08 2.98
C GLY A 237 11.00 -9.93 2.06
N GLY A 238 11.58 -11.07 1.60
CA GLY A 238 12.75 -11.04 0.73
C GLY A 238 13.94 -10.38 1.40
N GLY A 239 14.64 -9.48 0.69
CA GLY A 239 15.83 -8.81 1.22
C GLY A 239 15.59 -8.00 2.49
N PHE A 240 14.37 -7.55 2.77
CA PHE A 240 14.05 -6.78 3.98
C PHE A 240 14.29 -7.56 5.27
N VAL A 241 14.09 -8.89 5.29
CA VAL A 241 14.35 -9.70 6.49
C VAL A 241 15.82 -9.72 6.92
N LYS A 242 16.73 -9.24 6.03
CA LYS A 242 18.18 -9.15 6.29
C LYS A 242 18.60 -7.73 6.69
N ILE A 243 17.74 -6.74 6.50
CA ILE A 243 17.96 -5.36 6.91
C ILE A 243 17.41 -5.28 8.33
N GLY A 244 18.31 -5.37 9.31
CA GLY A 244 17.92 -5.21 10.72
C GLY A 244 17.33 -3.84 10.99
N PRO A 245 16.65 -3.64 12.15
CA PRO A 245 16.29 -2.29 12.59
C PRO A 245 17.55 -1.42 12.63
N LEU A 246 17.56 -0.33 11.85
CA LEU A 246 18.68 0.58 11.67
C LEU A 246 18.70 1.67 12.76
#